data_d5fc52f34b7334fdde198f637ec43a85
#
_entry.id   d5fc52f34b7334fdde198f637ec43a85
#
_cell.length_a   1.000
_cell.length_b   1.000
_cell.length_c   1.000
_cell.angle_alpha   90.00
_cell.angle_beta   90.00
_cell.angle_gamma   90.00
#
_symmetry.space_group_name_H-M   'P 1'
#
loop_
_entity.id
_entity.type
_entity.pdbx_description
1 polymer ?
#
loop_
_entity_poly.entity_id
_entity_poly.type
_entity_poly.pdbx_seq_one_letter_code
_entity_poly.pdbx_strand_id
1 'polypeptide(L)'
;MQRRTFLKSTLLAAAAPSAWPQSAPASAPSWGGPVIDTHLHLRRDPDACFTHMQGCGVSHAVLLTPASLEDAAQKEMEKRPGRFVRSVSYDPARPDAVTVFRAALSGGAISMGEIKYHLAIDSPEMRRLYDLSAELQVPVMMHIQDFPHFKGELPYNTGYPQFDKILKAYPKTIFIGHADLFWANISADVPADRGYPTGPIKPGGLTDRWLSDFANLHADMSANSGNNALSRDPAFSHDFVARHRNKLIFGSDCNCLDGNGGGVSQANNPEAARLEGKCVARETLATLKSVTTPEIFHQVVWENANRLFKLKLQYPLSPA
;
A
#
# COMPACT_ATOMS: atom_id res chain seq x y z
N MET A 1 -19.70 78.24 -27.75
CA MET A 1 -18.91 77.22 -28.48
C MET A 1 -18.61 76.09 -27.54
N GLN A 2 -19.41 74.98 -27.64
CA GLN A 2 -19.23 73.77 -26.86
C GLN A 2 -18.50 72.72 -27.71
N ARG A 3 -17.33 72.27 -27.26
CA ARG A 3 -16.60 71.17 -27.89
C ARG A 3 -17.09 69.81 -27.29
N ARG A 4 -17.70 69.00 -28.14
CA ARG A 4 -18.07 67.63 -27.84
C ARG A 4 -16.85 66.69 -28.00
N THR A 5 -16.42 66.05 -26.90
CA THR A 5 -15.36 65.06 -26.94
C THR A 5 -16.01 63.66 -27.16
N PHE A 6 -15.63 62.97 -28.25
CA PHE A 6 -16.02 61.61 -28.56
C PHE A 6 -15.11 60.65 -27.82
N LEU A 7 -15.67 59.86 -26.89
CA LEU A 7 -15.01 58.72 -26.29
C LEU A 7 -15.15 57.54 -27.26
N LYS A 8 -14.01 57.05 -27.75
CA LYS A 8 -13.93 55.78 -28.49
C LYS A 8 -13.82 54.63 -27.47
N SER A 9 -14.86 53.81 -27.32
CA SER A 9 -14.83 52.57 -26.53
C SER A 9 -14.17 51.48 -27.37
N THR A 10 -13.00 51.06 -26.94
CA THR A 10 -12.32 49.86 -27.47
C THR A 10 -12.87 48.63 -26.74
N LEU A 11 -13.60 47.78 -27.42
CA LEU A 11 -13.98 46.44 -26.96
C LEU A 11 -12.74 45.55 -27.02
N LEU A 12 -12.21 45.19 -25.85
CA LEU A 12 -11.28 44.08 -25.73
C LEU A 12 -12.10 42.78 -25.81
N ALA A 13 -11.93 42.02 -26.88
CA ALA A 13 -12.42 40.65 -26.99
C ALA A 13 -11.54 39.75 -26.09
N ALA A 14 -12.10 39.29 -24.99
CA ALA A 14 -11.46 38.26 -24.17
C ALA A 14 -11.48 36.94 -24.94
N ALA A 15 -10.30 36.44 -25.33
CA ALA A 15 -10.12 35.11 -25.88
C ALA A 15 -10.46 34.09 -24.78
N ALA A 16 -11.51 33.28 -25.00
CA ALA A 16 -11.81 32.15 -24.14
C ALA A 16 -10.66 31.13 -24.17
N PRO A 17 -10.24 30.59 -23.02
CA PRO A 17 -9.23 29.54 -23.02
C PRO A 17 -9.77 28.34 -23.80
N SER A 18 -8.98 27.88 -24.80
CA SER A 18 -9.27 26.66 -25.53
C SER A 18 -9.27 25.49 -24.54
N ALA A 19 -10.43 24.91 -24.28
CA ALA A 19 -10.57 23.68 -23.52
C ALA A 19 -9.82 22.58 -24.30
N TRP A 20 -8.78 22.06 -23.71
CA TRP A 20 -8.12 20.84 -24.20
C TRP A 20 -9.15 19.72 -24.20
N PRO A 21 -9.23 18.91 -25.26
CA PRO A 21 -10.13 17.76 -25.26
C PRO A 21 -9.68 16.84 -24.11
N GLN A 22 -10.49 16.75 -23.07
CA GLN A 22 -10.33 15.71 -22.06
C GLN A 22 -10.58 14.39 -22.78
N SER A 23 -9.51 13.58 -22.94
CA SER A 23 -9.65 12.21 -23.38
C SER A 23 -10.65 11.52 -22.44
N ALA A 24 -11.65 10.85 -23.01
CA ALA A 24 -12.59 10.05 -22.22
C ALA A 24 -11.79 9.15 -21.25
N PRO A 25 -12.18 9.04 -19.96
CA PRO A 25 -11.45 8.20 -19.03
C PRO A 25 -11.38 6.79 -19.59
N ALA A 26 -10.16 6.25 -19.67
CA ALA A 26 -9.97 4.86 -20.05
C ALA A 26 -10.83 4.00 -19.12
N SER A 27 -11.59 3.06 -19.68
CA SER A 27 -12.40 2.13 -18.88
C SER A 27 -11.50 1.45 -17.83
N ALA A 28 -12.00 1.32 -16.59
CA ALA A 28 -11.27 0.63 -15.54
C ALA A 28 -10.92 -0.79 -15.98
N PRO A 29 -9.71 -1.28 -15.69
CA PRO A 29 -9.32 -2.64 -16.07
C PRO A 29 -10.18 -3.66 -15.33
N SER A 30 -10.54 -4.73 -16.04
CA SER A 30 -11.16 -5.91 -15.42
C SER A 30 -10.07 -6.90 -15.01
N TRP A 31 -10.02 -7.20 -13.73
CA TRP A 31 -9.06 -8.17 -13.17
C TRP A 31 -9.59 -9.60 -13.15
N GLY A 32 -10.83 -9.83 -13.58
CA GLY A 32 -11.50 -11.14 -13.56
C GLY A 32 -12.30 -11.41 -12.28
N GLY A 33 -12.35 -10.44 -11.37
CA GLY A 33 -13.07 -10.52 -10.11
C GLY A 33 -12.80 -9.30 -9.23
N PRO A 34 -13.37 -9.25 -8.02
CA PRO A 34 -13.10 -8.17 -7.08
C PRO A 34 -11.67 -8.21 -6.55
N VAL A 35 -11.15 -7.05 -6.20
CA VAL A 35 -9.81 -6.83 -5.67
C VAL A 35 -9.91 -6.04 -4.37
N ILE A 36 -9.15 -6.45 -3.34
CA ILE A 36 -8.98 -5.71 -2.10
C ILE A 36 -7.57 -5.09 -2.10
N ASP A 37 -7.50 -3.77 -2.04
CA ASP A 37 -6.26 -3.03 -1.80
C ASP A 37 -6.04 -2.91 -0.28
N THR A 38 -5.02 -3.59 0.25
CA THR A 38 -4.74 -3.59 1.69
C THR A 38 -3.88 -2.42 2.15
N HIS A 39 -3.45 -1.57 1.21
CA HIS A 39 -2.52 -0.48 1.48
C HIS A 39 -2.89 0.79 0.70
N LEU A 40 -3.98 1.43 1.11
CA LEU A 40 -4.40 2.70 0.55
C LEU A 40 -4.39 3.78 1.62
N HIS A 41 -3.41 4.69 1.56
CA HIS A 41 -3.36 5.82 2.49
C HIS A 41 -4.58 6.73 2.34
N LEU A 42 -5.20 7.09 3.47
CA LEU A 42 -6.26 8.10 3.47
C LEU A 42 -5.70 9.42 2.94
N ARG A 43 -6.30 9.93 1.88
CA ARG A 43 -5.84 11.12 1.18
C ARG A 43 -6.40 12.38 1.81
N ARG A 44 -5.74 13.52 1.55
CA ARG A 44 -6.22 14.83 1.99
C ARG A 44 -7.64 15.13 1.49
N ASP A 45 -7.94 14.75 0.24
CA ASP A 45 -9.30 14.64 -0.28
C ASP A 45 -9.70 13.15 -0.25
N PRO A 46 -10.56 12.74 0.69
CA PRO A 46 -10.97 11.35 0.81
C PRO A 46 -11.69 10.80 -0.43
N ASP A 47 -12.41 11.63 -1.18
CA ASP A 47 -13.05 11.21 -2.45
C ASP A 47 -12.04 10.70 -3.47
N ALA A 48 -10.80 11.19 -3.42
CA ALA A 48 -9.72 10.71 -4.28
C ALA A 48 -9.33 9.25 -4.00
N CYS A 49 -9.59 8.71 -2.81
CA CYS A 49 -9.42 7.29 -2.53
C CYS A 49 -10.36 6.44 -3.39
N PHE A 50 -11.64 6.82 -3.42
CA PHE A 50 -12.63 6.08 -4.21
C PHE A 50 -12.44 6.27 -5.72
N THR A 51 -12.11 7.47 -6.16
CA THR A 51 -11.79 7.76 -7.57
C THR A 51 -10.61 6.92 -8.05
N HIS A 52 -9.55 6.84 -7.24
CA HIS A 52 -8.41 5.98 -7.52
C HIS A 52 -8.81 4.50 -7.66
N MET A 53 -9.58 3.97 -6.71
CA MET A 53 -10.05 2.59 -6.77
C MET A 53 -10.85 2.31 -8.03
N GLN A 54 -11.80 3.19 -8.38
CA GLN A 54 -12.58 3.06 -9.61
C GLN A 54 -11.69 3.03 -10.84
N GLY A 55 -10.72 3.95 -10.93
CA GLY A 55 -9.82 4.04 -12.07
C GLY A 55 -8.90 2.83 -12.22
N CYS A 56 -8.42 2.23 -11.14
CA CYS A 56 -7.53 1.07 -11.22
C CYS A 56 -8.25 -0.29 -11.12
N GLY A 57 -9.60 -0.31 -11.02
CA GLY A 57 -10.38 -1.56 -10.98
C GLY A 57 -10.35 -2.28 -9.64
N VAL A 58 -10.05 -1.55 -8.55
CA VAL A 58 -10.10 -2.04 -7.17
C VAL A 58 -11.51 -1.89 -6.61
N SER A 59 -12.01 -2.91 -5.95
CA SER A 59 -13.39 -2.94 -5.44
C SER A 59 -13.53 -2.55 -3.96
N HIS A 60 -12.54 -2.88 -3.14
CA HIS A 60 -12.50 -2.64 -1.70
C HIS A 60 -11.11 -2.19 -1.29
N ALA A 61 -11.00 -1.42 -0.21
CA ALA A 61 -9.69 -1.06 0.33
C ALA A 61 -9.66 -0.95 1.85
N VAL A 62 -8.47 -1.17 2.40
CA VAL A 62 -8.10 -0.82 3.78
C VAL A 62 -7.48 0.58 3.75
N LEU A 63 -8.17 1.55 4.36
CA LEU A 63 -7.63 2.89 4.53
C LEU A 63 -6.60 2.91 5.65
N LEU A 64 -5.34 3.15 5.32
CA LEU A 64 -4.30 3.38 6.30
C LEU A 64 -4.47 4.78 6.87
N THR A 65 -4.87 4.82 8.14
CA THR A 65 -5.40 6.03 8.76
C THR A 65 -4.54 6.42 9.97
N PRO A 66 -3.87 7.58 9.95
CA PRO A 66 -3.32 8.16 11.18
C PRO A 66 -4.42 8.36 12.23
N ALA A 67 -4.15 8.07 13.50
CA ALA A 67 -5.14 8.19 14.57
C ALA A 67 -5.78 9.60 14.64
N SER A 68 -5.06 10.65 14.23
CA SER A 68 -5.59 12.01 14.14
C SER A 68 -6.61 12.24 13.00
N LEU A 69 -6.76 11.29 12.08
CA LEU A 69 -7.66 11.38 10.92
C LEU A 69 -8.78 10.33 10.96
N GLU A 70 -9.03 9.71 12.11
CA GLU A 70 -10.08 8.70 12.26
C GLU A 70 -11.47 9.19 11.82
N ASP A 71 -11.84 10.41 12.24
CA ASP A 71 -13.14 11.01 11.85
C ASP A 71 -13.28 11.18 10.32
N ALA A 72 -12.18 11.50 9.64
CA ALA A 72 -12.20 11.64 8.18
C ALA A 72 -12.36 10.28 7.50
N ALA A 73 -11.69 9.25 7.98
CA ALA A 73 -11.84 7.88 7.48
C ALA A 73 -13.27 7.36 7.74
N GLN A 74 -13.81 7.61 8.93
CA GLN A 74 -15.17 7.21 9.27
C GLN A 74 -16.21 7.84 8.33
N LYS A 75 -16.10 9.14 8.06
CA LYS A 75 -16.97 9.84 7.09
C LYS A 75 -16.88 9.24 5.70
N GLU A 76 -15.68 8.88 5.24
CA GLU A 76 -15.52 8.24 3.93
C GLU A 76 -16.14 6.84 3.89
N MET A 77 -16.01 6.07 4.97
CA MET A 77 -16.65 4.76 5.10
C MET A 77 -18.20 4.87 5.10
N GLU A 78 -18.74 5.86 5.78
CA GLU A 78 -20.20 6.14 5.80
C GLU A 78 -20.71 6.58 4.43
N LYS A 79 -19.95 7.40 3.71
CA LYS A 79 -20.27 7.85 2.36
C LYS A 79 -20.27 6.72 1.33
N ARG A 80 -19.47 5.68 1.60
CA ARG A 80 -19.24 4.54 0.68
C ARG A 80 -19.37 3.20 1.40
N PRO A 81 -20.59 2.85 1.86
CA PRO A 81 -20.81 1.66 2.66
C PRO A 81 -20.26 0.39 1.99
N GLY A 82 -19.52 -0.40 2.77
CA GLY A 82 -18.95 -1.66 2.31
C GLY A 82 -17.75 -1.56 1.37
N ARG A 83 -17.29 -0.35 1.01
CA ARG A 83 -16.13 -0.18 0.14
C ARG A 83 -14.82 -0.07 0.89
N PHE A 84 -14.87 0.46 2.09
CA PHE A 84 -13.70 0.71 2.93
C PHE A 84 -13.85 0.06 4.30
N VAL A 85 -12.72 -0.37 4.81
CA VAL A 85 -12.43 -0.60 6.22
C VAL A 85 -11.19 0.21 6.57
N ARG A 86 -10.84 0.40 7.84
CA ARG A 86 -9.68 1.19 8.22
C ARG A 86 -8.68 0.42 9.08
N SER A 87 -7.43 0.72 8.90
CA SER A 87 -6.33 0.45 9.81
C SER A 87 -6.06 1.70 10.66
N VAL A 88 -5.24 1.59 11.68
CA VAL A 88 -4.80 2.72 12.48
C VAL A 88 -3.30 2.77 12.59
N SER A 89 -2.70 3.96 12.39
CA SER A 89 -1.30 4.22 12.68
C SER A 89 -1.15 5.32 13.74
N TYR A 90 -0.19 5.13 14.62
CA TYR A 90 0.18 6.07 15.67
C TYR A 90 1.62 5.80 16.08
N ASP A 91 2.33 6.82 16.60
CA ASP A 91 3.73 6.70 17.00
C ASP A 91 3.88 5.76 18.20
N PRO A 92 4.53 4.59 18.06
CA PRO A 92 4.72 3.64 19.15
C PRO A 92 5.59 4.16 20.30
N ALA A 93 6.43 5.17 20.06
CA ALA A 93 7.27 5.78 21.06
C ALA A 93 6.48 6.61 22.10
N ARG A 94 5.24 6.98 21.76
CA ARG A 94 4.41 7.75 22.69
C ARG A 94 3.93 6.90 23.88
N PRO A 95 3.90 7.48 25.09
CA PRO A 95 3.47 6.76 26.29
C PRO A 95 2.04 6.20 26.21
N ASP A 96 1.17 6.87 25.47
CA ASP A 96 -0.24 6.53 25.30
C ASP A 96 -0.52 5.60 24.10
N ALA A 97 0.51 5.15 23.36
CA ALA A 97 0.37 4.42 22.11
C ALA A 97 -0.57 3.20 22.22
N VAL A 98 -0.36 2.33 23.21
CA VAL A 98 -1.20 1.14 23.41
C VAL A 98 -2.66 1.52 23.66
N THR A 99 -2.91 2.59 24.41
CA THR A 99 -4.27 3.09 24.68
C THR A 99 -4.94 3.57 23.39
N VAL A 100 -4.22 4.35 22.58
CA VAL A 100 -4.73 4.87 21.30
C VAL A 100 -5.03 3.73 20.33
N PHE A 101 -4.10 2.79 20.15
CA PHE A 101 -4.33 1.62 19.28
C PHE A 101 -5.52 0.79 19.76
N ARG A 102 -5.62 0.52 21.06
CA ARG A 102 -6.74 -0.26 21.62
C ARG A 102 -8.08 0.44 21.42
N ALA A 103 -8.14 1.75 21.62
CA ALA A 103 -9.35 2.54 21.39
C ALA A 103 -9.78 2.50 19.93
N ALA A 104 -8.86 2.71 18.99
CA ALA A 104 -9.15 2.65 17.56
C ALA A 104 -9.61 1.25 17.10
N LEU A 105 -8.98 0.18 17.59
CA LEU A 105 -9.37 -1.20 17.32
C LEU A 105 -10.77 -1.52 17.89
N SER A 106 -11.08 -1.04 19.09
CA SER A 106 -12.42 -1.15 19.68
C SER A 106 -13.45 -0.34 18.90
N GLY A 107 -13.04 0.77 18.29
CA GLY A 107 -13.84 1.61 17.39
C GLY A 107 -13.96 1.08 15.96
N GLY A 108 -13.49 -0.15 15.68
CA GLY A 108 -13.67 -0.83 14.39
C GLY A 108 -12.48 -0.75 13.43
N ALA A 109 -11.30 -0.26 13.84
CA ALA A 109 -10.08 -0.49 13.07
C ALA A 109 -9.75 -1.99 13.06
N ILE A 110 -9.29 -2.50 11.91
CA ILE A 110 -9.09 -3.95 11.70
C ILE A 110 -7.64 -4.40 11.84
N SER A 111 -6.71 -3.47 11.89
CA SER A 111 -5.26 -3.70 11.98
C SER A 111 -4.53 -2.48 12.51
N MET A 112 -3.28 -2.67 12.93
CA MET A 112 -2.35 -1.61 13.29
C MET A 112 -1.35 -1.40 12.15
N GLY A 113 -1.18 -0.16 11.71
CA GLY A 113 -0.22 0.19 10.66
C GLY A 113 -0.85 1.04 9.54
N GLU A 114 0.01 1.49 8.65
CA GLU A 114 1.43 1.18 8.52
C GLU A 114 2.21 1.76 9.72
N ILE A 115 3.07 0.94 10.33
CA ILE A 115 3.96 1.40 11.39
C ILE A 115 5.29 1.82 10.75
N LYS A 116 5.40 3.12 10.50
CA LYS A 116 6.54 3.77 9.83
C LYS A 116 7.19 4.79 10.76
N TYR A 117 8.04 4.30 11.66
CA TYR A 117 8.71 5.11 12.68
C TYR A 117 10.17 4.68 12.83
N HIS A 118 11.03 5.61 13.27
CA HIS A 118 12.47 5.38 13.49
C HIS A 118 12.72 4.53 14.75
N LEU A 119 12.20 3.32 14.76
CA LEU A 119 12.29 2.38 15.88
C LEU A 119 12.85 1.05 15.41
N ALA A 120 13.75 0.50 16.22
CA ALA A 120 14.20 -0.86 15.99
C ALA A 120 13.06 -1.86 16.16
N ILE A 121 13.05 -2.89 15.33
CA ILE A 121 12.01 -3.92 15.32
C ILE A 121 11.89 -4.68 16.66
N ASP A 122 12.96 -4.68 17.45
CA ASP A 122 13.03 -5.30 18.78
C ASP A 122 12.94 -4.31 19.94
N SER A 123 12.65 -3.04 19.67
CA SER A 123 12.52 -2.02 20.71
C SER A 123 11.36 -2.34 21.68
N PRO A 124 11.42 -1.88 22.94
CA PRO A 124 10.34 -2.08 23.90
C PRO A 124 8.99 -1.54 23.42
N GLU A 125 9.01 -0.44 22.66
CA GLU A 125 7.84 0.20 22.07
C GLU A 125 7.15 -0.73 21.07
N MET A 126 7.92 -1.32 20.17
CA MET A 126 7.40 -2.24 19.17
C MET A 126 6.90 -3.55 19.80
N ARG A 127 7.58 -4.05 20.83
CA ARG A 127 7.16 -5.25 21.56
C ARG A 127 5.78 -5.10 22.17
N ARG A 128 5.41 -3.91 22.70
CA ARG A 128 4.06 -3.62 23.22
C ARG A 128 2.99 -3.75 22.14
N LEU A 129 3.30 -3.37 20.89
CA LEU A 129 2.36 -3.55 19.77
C LEU A 129 2.24 -5.02 19.36
N TYR A 130 3.32 -5.81 19.44
CA TYR A 130 3.27 -7.23 19.17
C TYR A 130 2.41 -7.97 20.20
N ASP A 131 2.54 -7.62 21.49
CA ASP A 131 1.69 -8.13 22.55
C ASP A 131 0.21 -7.79 22.31
N LEU A 132 -0.08 -6.53 21.92
CA LEU A 132 -1.43 -6.10 21.60
C LEU A 132 -2.01 -6.82 20.36
N SER A 133 -1.21 -7.02 19.33
CA SER A 133 -1.59 -7.81 18.16
C SER A 133 -1.94 -9.26 18.54
N ALA A 134 -1.11 -9.88 19.37
CA ALA A 134 -1.33 -11.24 19.84
C ALA A 134 -2.58 -11.36 20.73
N GLU A 135 -2.83 -10.37 21.59
CA GLU A 135 -4.01 -10.32 22.48
C GLU A 135 -5.31 -10.19 21.67
N LEU A 136 -5.35 -9.24 20.73
CA LEU A 136 -6.56 -8.90 20.01
C LEU A 136 -6.72 -9.70 18.69
N GLN A 137 -5.70 -10.48 18.32
CA GLN A 137 -5.65 -11.24 17.06
C GLN A 137 -5.93 -10.36 15.84
N VAL A 138 -5.26 -9.20 15.79
CA VAL A 138 -5.28 -8.23 14.69
C VAL A 138 -3.90 -8.09 14.09
N PRO A 139 -3.75 -7.92 12.76
CA PRO A 139 -2.45 -7.76 12.13
C PRO A 139 -1.74 -6.46 12.53
N VAL A 140 -0.40 -6.51 12.54
CA VAL A 140 0.47 -5.34 12.58
C VAL A 140 1.29 -5.27 11.27
N MET A 141 1.12 -4.18 10.52
CA MET A 141 1.85 -3.93 9.28
C MET A 141 3.10 -3.11 9.58
N MET A 142 4.25 -3.67 9.22
CA MET A 142 5.57 -3.14 9.52
C MET A 142 6.20 -2.52 8.28
N HIS A 143 6.50 -1.21 8.34
CA HIS A 143 7.35 -0.57 7.33
C HIS A 143 8.81 -0.89 7.62
N ILE A 144 9.43 -1.72 6.80
CA ILE A 144 10.81 -2.18 7.00
C ILE A 144 11.73 -1.45 6.02
N GLN A 145 12.41 -0.42 6.55
CA GLN A 145 13.28 0.48 5.83
C GLN A 145 14.51 0.79 6.69
N ASP A 146 15.71 0.73 6.10
CA ASP A 146 16.94 1.17 6.77
C ASP A 146 17.56 2.37 6.07
N PHE A 147 17.28 2.57 4.77
CA PHE A 147 17.86 3.65 3.98
C PHE A 147 16.91 4.84 3.86
N PRO A 148 17.44 6.08 3.89
CA PRO A 148 16.64 7.26 3.58
C PRO A 148 16.10 7.22 2.14
N HIS A 149 14.81 7.51 1.96
CA HIS A 149 14.19 7.63 0.63
C HIS A 149 14.41 8.99 -0.01
N PHE A 150 14.75 10.00 0.81
CA PHE A 150 15.00 11.36 0.31
C PHE A 150 16.08 12.07 1.14
N LYS A 151 16.65 13.11 0.56
CA LYS A 151 17.73 13.88 1.19
C LYS A 151 17.25 14.51 2.50
N GLY A 152 17.94 14.20 3.60
CA GLY A 152 17.65 14.73 4.93
C GLY A 152 16.72 13.86 5.77
N GLU A 153 16.18 12.77 5.23
CA GLU A 153 15.51 11.75 6.03
C GLU A 153 16.53 11.03 6.92
N LEU A 154 16.18 10.81 8.18
CA LEU A 154 17.02 10.04 9.10
C LEU A 154 16.94 8.54 8.77
N PRO A 155 18.02 7.76 8.99
CA PRO A 155 17.96 6.31 8.85
C PRO A 155 16.93 5.72 9.82
N TYR A 156 16.17 4.73 9.36
CA TYR A 156 15.16 4.06 10.19
C TYR A 156 15.76 3.04 11.15
N ASN A 157 16.84 2.36 10.74
CA ASN A 157 17.53 1.34 11.54
C ASN A 157 16.58 0.27 12.10
N THR A 158 15.68 -0.24 11.26
CA THR A 158 14.67 -1.22 11.68
C THR A 158 15.28 -2.53 12.18
N GLY A 159 16.52 -2.87 11.76
CA GLY A 159 17.20 -4.08 12.20
C GLY A 159 16.63 -5.34 11.56
N TYR A 160 16.21 -5.27 10.32
CA TYR A 160 15.56 -6.37 9.59
C TYR A 160 16.28 -7.73 9.68
N PRO A 161 17.64 -7.84 9.61
CA PRO A 161 18.31 -9.14 9.74
C PRO A 161 18.02 -9.88 11.05
N GLN A 162 17.46 -9.21 12.07
CA GLN A 162 17.09 -9.78 13.36
C GLN A 162 15.60 -10.11 13.46
N PHE A 163 14.82 -9.89 12.41
CA PHE A 163 13.37 -10.04 12.45
C PHE A 163 12.92 -11.48 12.73
N ASP A 164 13.69 -12.48 12.31
CA ASP A 164 13.42 -13.88 12.65
C ASP A 164 13.35 -14.15 14.15
N LYS A 165 14.12 -13.42 14.96
CA LYS A 165 14.07 -13.53 16.43
C LYS A 165 12.74 -13.03 16.97
N ILE A 166 12.22 -11.95 16.38
CA ILE A 166 10.91 -11.40 16.75
C ILE A 166 9.78 -12.34 16.31
N LEU A 167 9.83 -12.85 15.08
CA LEU A 167 8.85 -13.81 14.58
C LEU A 167 8.76 -15.06 15.48
N LYS A 168 9.90 -15.56 15.94
CA LYS A 168 9.98 -16.68 16.90
C LYS A 168 9.46 -16.32 18.29
N ALA A 169 9.79 -15.14 18.79
CA ALA A 169 9.42 -14.69 20.14
C ALA A 169 7.91 -14.38 20.25
N TYR A 170 7.27 -13.99 19.15
CA TYR A 170 5.86 -13.58 19.10
C TYR A 170 5.02 -14.44 18.15
N PRO A 171 4.89 -15.77 18.38
CA PRO A 171 4.25 -16.68 17.44
C PRO A 171 2.72 -16.46 17.28
N LYS A 172 2.10 -15.72 18.20
CA LYS A 172 0.67 -15.36 18.15
C LYS A 172 0.39 -14.01 17.50
N THR A 173 1.43 -13.19 17.30
CA THR A 173 1.33 -11.90 16.59
C THR A 173 1.25 -12.13 15.11
N ILE A 174 0.36 -11.45 14.42
CA ILE A 174 0.19 -11.53 12.97
C ILE A 174 0.97 -10.37 12.35
N PHE A 175 2.10 -10.67 11.73
CA PHE A 175 2.96 -9.69 11.08
C PHE A 175 2.65 -9.56 9.58
N ILE A 176 2.64 -8.33 9.07
CA ILE A 176 2.62 -8.04 7.65
C ILE A 176 3.89 -7.26 7.33
N GLY A 177 4.80 -7.86 6.57
CA GLY A 177 6.03 -7.23 6.09
C GLY A 177 5.78 -6.37 4.86
N HIS A 178 6.34 -5.18 4.85
CA HIS A 178 6.19 -4.18 3.79
C HIS A 178 7.46 -3.35 3.65
N ALA A 179 7.59 -2.62 2.56
CA ALA A 179 8.60 -1.65 2.15
C ALA A 179 9.87 -2.24 1.52
N ASP A 180 10.82 -1.35 1.23
CA ASP A 180 11.94 -1.61 0.33
C ASP A 180 12.93 -2.64 0.86
N LEU A 181 13.31 -2.57 2.12
CA LEU A 181 14.26 -3.53 2.68
C LEU A 181 13.65 -4.93 2.81
N PHE A 182 12.34 -5.02 3.13
CA PHE A 182 11.63 -6.29 3.14
C PHE A 182 11.66 -6.93 1.75
N TRP A 183 11.30 -6.17 0.72
CA TRP A 183 11.20 -6.67 -0.65
C TRP A 183 12.55 -6.82 -1.35
N ALA A 184 13.57 -6.00 -1.02
CA ALA A 184 14.92 -6.22 -1.52
C ALA A 184 15.45 -7.59 -1.11
N ASN A 185 15.21 -7.99 0.14
CA ASN A 185 15.67 -9.25 0.72
C ASN A 185 14.91 -10.51 0.25
N ILE A 186 14.09 -10.41 -0.80
CA ILE A 186 13.64 -11.58 -1.56
C ILE A 186 14.82 -12.28 -2.25
N SER A 187 15.91 -11.54 -2.53
CA SER A 187 17.16 -12.02 -3.10
C SER A 187 18.22 -12.26 -2.02
N ALA A 188 19.07 -13.26 -2.21
CA ALA A 188 20.16 -13.58 -1.28
C ALA A 188 21.35 -12.63 -1.38
N ASP A 189 21.48 -11.86 -2.45
CA ASP A 189 22.62 -10.99 -2.76
C ASP A 189 22.27 -9.50 -2.75
N VAL A 190 21.41 -9.10 -1.84
CA VAL A 190 21.00 -7.68 -1.71
C VAL A 190 22.23 -6.84 -1.32
N PRO A 191 22.58 -5.83 -2.13
CA PRO A 191 23.57 -4.85 -1.73
C PRO A 191 23.11 -4.09 -0.48
N ALA A 192 24.05 -3.86 0.45
CA ALA A 192 23.74 -3.24 1.74
C ALA A 192 23.21 -1.79 1.64
N ASP A 193 23.30 -1.17 0.48
CA ASP A 193 22.93 0.22 0.21
C ASP A 193 21.75 0.39 -0.76
N ARG A 194 21.04 -0.71 -1.11
CA ARG A 194 19.97 -0.66 -2.12
C ARG A 194 18.64 -1.23 -1.66
N GLY A 195 17.65 -0.37 -1.58
CA GLY A 195 16.26 -0.77 -1.38
C GLY A 195 15.56 -1.30 -2.64
N TYR A 196 16.08 -0.95 -3.84
CA TYR A 196 15.50 -1.33 -5.15
C TYR A 196 16.54 -2.01 -6.04
N PRO A 197 16.92 -3.24 -5.75
CA PRO A 197 17.91 -3.96 -6.56
C PRO A 197 17.35 -4.25 -7.96
N THR A 198 18.26 -4.25 -8.96
CA THR A 198 17.96 -4.57 -10.35
C THR A 198 18.53 -5.93 -10.75
N GLY A 199 18.00 -6.51 -11.83
CA GLY A 199 18.47 -7.79 -12.35
C GLY A 199 17.82 -9.01 -11.67
N PRO A 200 18.28 -10.23 -12.02
CA PRO A 200 17.69 -11.48 -11.55
C PRO A 200 17.74 -11.63 -10.03
N ILE A 201 16.79 -12.37 -9.49
CA ILE A 201 16.70 -12.69 -8.06
C ILE A 201 17.53 -13.94 -7.78
N LYS A 202 18.48 -13.82 -6.85
CA LYS A 202 19.22 -14.97 -6.35
C LYS A 202 18.42 -15.68 -5.25
N PRO A 203 18.10 -16.98 -5.43
CA PRO A 203 17.32 -17.74 -4.45
C PRO A 203 17.99 -17.75 -3.05
N GLY A 204 17.16 -17.87 -2.01
CA GLY A 204 17.60 -17.95 -0.62
C GLY A 204 17.62 -16.64 0.16
N GLY A 205 16.96 -15.60 -0.35
CA GLY A 205 16.77 -14.34 0.37
C GLY A 205 16.03 -14.51 1.69
N LEU A 206 16.23 -13.57 2.62
CA LEU A 206 15.63 -13.63 3.97
C LEU A 206 14.12 -13.66 3.91
N THR A 207 13.51 -12.80 3.09
CA THR A 207 12.06 -12.70 2.95
C THR A 207 11.44 -14.00 2.45
N ASP A 208 12.01 -14.62 1.41
CA ASP A 208 11.54 -15.91 0.86
C ASP A 208 11.61 -17.03 1.91
N ARG A 209 12.72 -17.09 2.65
CA ARG A 209 12.91 -18.08 3.72
C ARG A 209 11.93 -17.87 4.86
N TRP A 210 11.79 -16.64 5.36
CA TRP A 210 10.94 -16.36 6.51
C TRP A 210 9.45 -16.50 6.20
N LEU A 211 9.03 -16.20 4.99
CA LEU A 211 7.68 -16.53 4.54
C LEU A 211 7.44 -18.04 4.52
N SER A 212 8.46 -18.85 4.27
CA SER A 212 8.37 -20.32 4.38
C SER A 212 8.34 -20.79 5.84
N ASP A 213 9.23 -20.23 6.68
CA ASP A 213 9.53 -20.75 8.01
C ASP A 213 8.51 -20.31 9.08
N PHE A 214 7.90 -19.12 8.95
CA PHE A 214 7.07 -18.51 9.98
C PHE A 214 5.60 -18.38 9.56
N ALA A 215 4.72 -19.13 10.21
CA ALA A 215 3.27 -19.11 9.92
C ALA A 215 2.62 -17.74 10.19
N ASN A 216 3.18 -16.97 11.11
CA ASN A 216 2.68 -15.67 11.54
C ASN A 216 3.20 -14.48 10.71
N LEU A 217 3.98 -14.71 9.65
CA LEU A 217 4.43 -13.68 8.70
C LEU A 217 3.61 -13.74 7.41
N HIS A 218 3.06 -12.58 7.05
CA HIS A 218 2.43 -12.28 5.76
C HIS A 218 3.21 -11.18 5.06
N ALA A 219 2.96 -10.96 3.77
CA ALA A 219 3.65 -9.93 2.99
C ALA A 219 2.67 -9.12 2.14
N ASP A 220 2.76 -7.80 2.28
CA ASP A 220 2.04 -6.82 1.49
C ASP A 220 2.89 -6.39 0.28
N MET A 221 2.39 -6.66 -0.93
CA MET A 221 3.09 -6.41 -2.19
C MET A 221 2.92 -4.98 -2.70
N SER A 222 2.72 -4.04 -1.82
CA SER A 222 2.50 -2.65 -2.16
C SER A 222 3.77 -1.86 -2.49
N ALA A 223 3.58 -0.63 -2.88
CA ALA A 223 4.61 0.33 -3.28
C ALA A 223 5.43 -0.10 -4.52
N ASN A 224 6.36 0.77 -4.87
CA ASN A 224 7.35 0.46 -5.90
C ASN A 224 8.24 -0.71 -5.53
N SER A 225 8.46 -0.95 -4.24
CA SER A 225 9.32 -2.02 -3.74
C SER A 225 8.72 -3.41 -4.01
N GLY A 226 7.44 -3.61 -3.69
CA GLY A 226 6.74 -4.85 -4.01
C GLY A 226 6.64 -5.09 -5.51
N ASN A 227 6.29 -4.04 -6.27
CA ASN A 227 6.28 -4.12 -7.73
C ASN A 227 7.68 -4.42 -8.31
N ASN A 228 8.76 -3.81 -7.77
CA ASN A 228 10.13 -4.10 -8.18
C ASN A 228 10.50 -5.57 -7.95
N ALA A 229 10.20 -6.08 -6.76
CA ALA A 229 10.47 -7.48 -6.44
C ALA A 229 9.81 -8.47 -7.40
N LEU A 230 8.55 -8.21 -7.77
CA LEU A 230 7.79 -9.10 -8.64
C LEU A 230 8.14 -8.96 -10.13
N SER A 231 8.48 -7.75 -10.60
CA SER A 231 8.62 -7.48 -12.03
C SER A 231 10.04 -7.68 -12.58
N ARG A 232 11.08 -7.65 -11.71
CA ARG A 232 12.49 -7.73 -12.16
C ARG A 232 12.93 -9.13 -12.56
N ASP A 233 12.24 -10.17 -12.09
CA ASP A 233 12.49 -11.57 -12.45
C ASP A 233 11.18 -12.36 -12.51
N PRO A 234 10.47 -12.36 -13.66
CA PRO A 234 9.17 -13.01 -13.79
C PRO A 234 9.20 -14.52 -13.51
N ALA A 235 10.27 -15.22 -13.89
CA ALA A 235 10.38 -16.66 -13.67
C ALA A 235 10.49 -16.99 -12.18
N PHE A 236 11.35 -16.28 -11.44
CA PHE A 236 11.40 -16.42 -9.98
C PHE A 236 10.08 -16.03 -9.33
N SER A 237 9.45 -14.94 -9.78
CA SER A 237 8.20 -14.43 -9.21
C SER A 237 7.05 -15.40 -9.38
N HIS A 238 6.95 -16.11 -10.52
CA HIS A 238 5.99 -17.20 -10.71
C HIS A 238 6.11 -18.25 -9.58
N ASP A 239 7.31 -18.76 -9.36
CA ASP A 239 7.54 -19.80 -8.35
C ASP A 239 7.38 -19.26 -6.92
N PHE A 240 7.83 -18.03 -6.66
CA PHE A 240 7.71 -17.37 -5.37
C PHE A 240 6.24 -17.15 -4.97
N VAL A 241 5.43 -16.59 -5.87
CA VAL A 241 4.01 -16.36 -5.59
C VAL A 241 3.28 -17.67 -5.41
N ALA A 242 3.57 -18.70 -6.21
CA ALA A 242 2.98 -20.03 -6.05
C ALA A 242 3.30 -20.66 -4.68
N ARG A 243 4.56 -20.55 -4.21
CA ARG A 243 4.96 -21.05 -2.88
C ARG A 243 4.28 -20.34 -1.73
N HIS A 244 4.19 -19.01 -1.83
CA HIS A 244 3.69 -18.16 -0.74
C HIS A 244 2.24 -17.68 -0.92
N ARG A 245 1.50 -18.26 -1.87
CA ARG A 245 0.13 -17.84 -2.24
C ARG A 245 -0.84 -17.65 -1.07
N ASN A 246 -0.62 -18.33 0.07
CA ASN A 246 -1.48 -18.23 1.26
C ASN A 246 -1.12 -17.04 2.19
N LYS A 247 0.00 -16.37 1.94
CA LYS A 247 0.59 -15.34 2.81
C LYS A 247 0.76 -13.98 2.14
N LEU A 248 0.67 -13.95 0.82
CA LEU A 248 0.79 -12.72 0.05
C LEU A 248 -0.57 -12.03 -0.04
N ILE A 249 -0.57 -10.71 0.14
CA ILE A 249 -1.76 -9.85 -0.04
C ILE A 249 -1.40 -8.71 -0.99
N PHE A 250 -2.38 -8.29 -1.78
CA PHE A 250 -2.23 -7.14 -2.64
C PHE A 250 -2.48 -5.85 -1.87
N GLY A 251 -1.55 -4.91 -1.96
CA GLY A 251 -1.69 -3.52 -1.59
C GLY A 251 -1.11 -2.65 -2.68
N SER A 252 -1.52 -1.39 -2.77
CA SER A 252 -1.00 -0.48 -3.78
C SER A 252 0.05 0.48 -3.27
N ASP A 253 -0.18 1.10 -2.13
CA ASP A 253 0.58 2.28 -1.67
C ASP A 253 0.77 3.32 -2.81
N CYS A 254 -0.30 3.50 -3.58
CA CYS A 254 -0.27 4.28 -4.82
C CYS A 254 -0.67 5.74 -4.55
N ASN A 255 0.16 6.67 -4.99
CA ASN A 255 -0.09 8.10 -4.84
C ASN A 255 -0.92 8.72 -5.98
N CYS A 256 -1.23 7.99 -7.06
CA CYS A 256 -2.02 8.56 -8.15
C CYS A 256 -3.48 8.78 -7.73
N LEU A 257 -4.07 9.89 -8.15
CA LEU A 257 -5.39 10.32 -7.67
C LEU A 257 -6.55 9.65 -8.39
N ASP A 258 -6.37 9.24 -9.63
CA ASP A 258 -7.42 8.81 -10.54
C ASP A 258 -7.35 7.32 -10.95
N GLY A 259 -6.37 6.59 -10.42
CA GLY A 259 -6.14 5.19 -10.82
C GLY A 259 -5.57 5.00 -12.23
N ASN A 260 -5.24 6.09 -12.94
CA ASN A 260 -4.68 6.05 -14.30
C ASN A 260 -3.21 6.50 -14.37
N GLY A 261 -2.65 6.99 -13.25
CA GLY A 261 -1.30 7.54 -13.19
C GLY A 261 -1.28 9.07 -13.07
N GLY A 262 -2.44 9.72 -12.96
CA GLY A 262 -2.54 11.14 -12.65
C GLY A 262 -2.14 11.40 -11.20
N GLY A 263 -0.99 12.03 -10.99
CA GLY A 263 -0.43 12.34 -9.66
C GLY A 263 1.06 12.06 -9.58
N VAL A 264 1.66 12.42 -8.46
CA VAL A 264 3.09 12.22 -8.24
C VAL A 264 3.29 10.79 -7.73
N SER A 265 3.71 9.88 -8.60
CA SER A 265 4.25 8.60 -8.12
C SER A 265 5.75 8.78 -7.93
N GLN A 266 6.18 8.86 -6.71
CA GLN A 266 7.50 8.56 -6.16
C GLN A 266 8.73 8.92 -7.00
N ALA A 267 8.79 10.15 -7.52
CA ALA A 267 9.90 10.65 -8.33
C ALA A 267 11.22 10.79 -7.57
N ASN A 268 11.24 10.50 -6.25
CA ASN A 268 12.40 10.78 -5.41
C ASN A 268 13.47 9.68 -5.43
N ASN A 269 13.15 8.50 -5.97
CA ASN A 269 14.10 7.41 -6.13
C ASN A 269 14.31 7.08 -7.62
N PRO A 270 15.49 7.32 -8.19
CA PRO A 270 15.77 7.00 -9.61
C PRO A 270 15.52 5.53 -9.96
N GLU A 271 15.68 4.62 -9.01
CA GLU A 271 15.45 3.18 -9.19
C GLU A 271 13.95 2.85 -9.26
N ALA A 272 13.10 3.68 -8.65
CA ALA A 272 11.65 3.60 -8.73
C ALA A 272 11.07 4.39 -9.92
N ALA A 273 11.88 5.17 -10.64
CA ALA A 273 11.45 6.05 -11.73
C ALA A 273 10.72 5.32 -12.88
N ARG A 274 10.91 4.01 -13.04
CA ARG A 274 10.18 3.20 -14.02
C ARG A 274 8.65 3.23 -13.84
N LEU A 275 8.16 3.59 -12.65
CA LEU A 275 6.73 3.75 -12.35
C LEU A 275 6.29 5.22 -12.31
N GLU A 276 7.18 6.15 -12.63
CA GLU A 276 6.82 7.57 -12.72
C GLU A 276 5.68 7.78 -13.73
N GLY A 277 4.67 8.53 -13.32
CA GLY A 277 3.48 8.78 -14.12
C GLY A 277 2.53 7.59 -14.30
N LYS A 278 2.84 6.43 -13.71
CA LYS A 278 2.00 5.23 -13.78
C LYS A 278 1.22 5.02 -12.49
N CYS A 279 0.13 4.28 -12.58
CA CYS A 279 -0.60 3.83 -11.41
C CYS A 279 0.04 2.55 -10.86
N VAL A 280 0.65 2.63 -9.67
CA VAL A 280 1.31 1.49 -9.02
C VAL A 280 0.35 0.31 -8.83
N ALA A 281 -0.91 0.60 -8.47
CA ALA A 281 -1.93 -0.45 -8.35
C ALA A 281 -2.11 -1.24 -9.65
N ARG A 282 -2.28 -0.55 -10.78
CA ARG A 282 -2.42 -1.20 -12.10
C ARG A 282 -1.18 -2.00 -12.49
N GLU A 283 0.00 -1.42 -12.31
CA GLU A 283 1.26 -2.07 -12.68
C GLU A 283 1.51 -3.34 -11.84
N THR A 284 1.22 -3.28 -10.54
CA THR A 284 1.37 -4.45 -9.65
C THR A 284 0.34 -5.52 -9.95
N LEU A 285 -0.93 -5.16 -10.17
CA LEU A 285 -1.97 -6.12 -10.56
C LEU A 285 -1.67 -6.76 -11.92
N ALA A 286 -1.21 -5.98 -12.89
CA ALA A 286 -0.81 -6.51 -14.20
C ALA A 286 0.37 -7.49 -14.08
N THR A 287 1.38 -7.15 -13.28
CA THR A 287 2.52 -8.02 -13.01
C THR A 287 2.07 -9.32 -12.33
N LEU A 288 1.27 -9.23 -11.26
CA LEU A 288 0.72 -10.42 -10.59
C LEU A 288 -0.05 -11.32 -11.55
N LYS A 289 -0.94 -10.72 -12.37
CA LYS A 289 -1.73 -11.47 -13.34
C LYS A 289 -0.85 -12.18 -14.38
N SER A 290 0.30 -11.59 -14.73
CA SER A 290 1.22 -12.18 -15.72
C SER A 290 2.05 -13.35 -15.18
N VAL A 291 2.27 -13.40 -13.86
CA VAL A 291 3.11 -14.42 -13.20
C VAL A 291 2.32 -15.43 -12.38
N THR A 292 0.98 -15.43 -12.46
CA THR A 292 0.13 -16.34 -11.68
C THR A 292 -0.95 -16.99 -12.53
N THR A 293 -1.51 -18.10 -12.03
CA THR A 293 -2.78 -18.62 -12.57
C THR A 293 -3.94 -17.76 -12.10
N PRO A 294 -5.12 -17.80 -12.75
CA PRO A 294 -6.31 -17.07 -12.30
C PRO A 294 -6.70 -17.37 -10.83
N GLU A 295 -6.54 -18.61 -10.39
CA GLU A 295 -6.87 -19.05 -9.02
C GLU A 295 -5.90 -18.44 -8.01
N ILE A 296 -4.59 -18.48 -8.28
CA ILE A 296 -3.57 -17.88 -7.40
C ILE A 296 -3.71 -16.35 -7.41
N PHE A 297 -3.97 -15.75 -8.56
CA PHE A 297 -4.24 -14.31 -8.64
C PHE A 297 -5.40 -13.92 -7.72
N HIS A 298 -6.55 -14.59 -7.87
CA HIS A 298 -7.72 -14.33 -7.04
C HIS A 298 -7.43 -14.53 -5.54
N GLN A 299 -6.72 -15.59 -5.20
CA GLN A 299 -6.34 -15.87 -3.81
C GLN A 299 -5.53 -14.72 -3.20
N VAL A 300 -4.56 -14.17 -3.94
CA VAL A 300 -3.67 -13.11 -3.47
C VAL A 300 -4.38 -11.76 -3.41
N VAL A 301 -5.21 -11.43 -4.40
CA VAL A 301 -5.84 -10.10 -4.47
C VAL A 301 -7.16 -10.00 -3.71
N TRP A 302 -7.71 -11.14 -3.25
CA TRP A 302 -9.01 -11.17 -2.58
C TRP A 302 -9.05 -12.06 -1.34
N GLU A 303 -8.87 -13.36 -1.49
CA GLU A 303 -9.18 -14.32 -0.42
C GLU A 303 -8.28 -14.14 0.80
N ASN A 304 -6.99 -13.91 0.58
CA ASN A 304 -6.03 -13.77 1.68
C ASN A 304 -6.33 -12.54 2.54
N ALA A 305 -6.58 -11.39 1.91
CA ALA A 305 -6.96 -10.17 2.63
C ALA A 305 -8.29 -10.35 3.35
N ASN A 306 -9.30 -10.91 2.68
CA ASN A 306 -10.61 -11.18 3.28
C ASN A 306 -10.51 -12.07 4.54
N ARG A 307 -9.68 -13.12 4.48
CA ARG A 307 -9.41 -14.02 5.60
C ARG A 307 -8.58 -13.35 6.70
N LEU A 308 -7.46 -12.71 6.34
CA LEU A 308 -6.50 -12.13 7.28
C LEU A 308 -7.13 -11.02 8.14
N PHE A 309 -7.89 -10.15 7.51
CA PHE A 309 -8.58 -9.04 8.17
C PHE A 309 -10.01 -9.38 8.63
N LYS A 310 -10.46 -10.62 8.45
CA LYS A 310 -11.80 -11.11 8.87
C LYS A 310 -12.95 -10.27 8.29
N LEU A 311 -12.84 -9.84 7.02
CA LEU A 311 -13.77 -8.88 6.41
C LEU A 311 -15.15 -9.47 6.13
N LYS A 312 -15.27 -10.79 6.01
CA LYS A 312 -16.52 -11.51 5.71
C LYS A 312 -17.20 -11.08 4.39
N LEU A 313 -16.39 -10.55 3.47
CA LEU A 313 -16.87 -10.20 2.14
C LEU A 313 -17.20 -11.46 1.35
N GLN A 314 -18.32 -11.44 0.64
CA GLN A 314 -18.68 -12.53 -0.25
C GLN A 314 -18.15 -12.27 -1.66
N TYR A 315 -17.62 -13.30 -2.28
CA TYR A 315 -17.32 -13.24 -3.70
C TYR A 315 -18.64 -13.16 -4.45
N PRO A 316 -18.84 -12.16 -5.32
CA PRO A 316 -20.06 -12.13 -6.12
C PRO A 316 -20.11 -13.39 -6.97
N LEU A 317 -21.07 -14.26 -6.68
CA LEU A 317 -21.41 -15.34 -7.59
C LEU A 317 -21.75 -14.69 -8.93
N SER A 318 -21.21 -15.22 -10.02
CA SER A 318 -21.59 -14.79 -11.36
C SER A 318 -23.13 -14.70 -11.43
N PRO A 319 -23.71 -13.63 -11.98
CA PRO A 319 -25.12 -13.62 -12.25
C PRO A 319 -25.44 -14.87 -13.08
N ALA A 320 -26.35 -15.70 -12.58
CA ALA A 320 -26.83 -16.89 -13.24
C ALA A 320 -27.48 -16.56 -14.59
#